data_20b2a74377705c0893074e4f20f1f1f3
#
_entry.id   20b2a74377705c0893074e4f20f1f1f3
#
_cell.length_a   1.000
_cell.length_b   1.000
_cell.length_c   1.000
_cell.angle_alpha   90.00
_cell.angle_beta   90.00
_cell.angle_gamma   90.00
#
_symmetry.space_group_name_H-M   'P 1'
#
loop_
_entity.id
_entity.type
_entity.pdbx_description
1 polymer ?
#
loop_
_entity_poly.entity_id
_entity_poly.type
_entity_poly.pdbx_seq_one_letter_code
_entity_poly.pdbx_strand_id
1 'polypeptide(L)'
;MRFQFLKDNRDKYNIQKACKTLNISRSGFYEYLQRKQSNRSIENEILSQHIKRIFEEHKSRYGSIRITKSLAKEGITANHKRVSRLMRAMGLYAKGTRYRYKHYHKSTNNEDRPNLLNQIFKAEGKNQIWTGDITYIHTKRGYLYLAVFLDVYSRRVVGWSMERRMKESLVIQAFLQAYGREKPTAGLIVHTDQGSQYTGANFRAVLNAYGATHSNSRKGNPYDNAMMESFYRTLKRELVHGANFDTPEQAQKEIFQYIELYYNTKRMHSALGYLSPSQFENQQVEQSVS
;
A
#
# COMPACT_ATOMS: atom_id res chain seq x y z
N MET A 1 -36.07 16.26 2.97
CA MET A 1 -36.19 16.91 1.65
C MET A 1 -37.19 18.05 1.66
N ARG A 2 -38.47 17.83 1.97
CA ARG A 2 -39.53 18.90 1.93
C ARG A 2 -39.28 20.08 2.87
N PHE A 3 -38.91 19.83 4.14
CA PHE A 3 -38.56 20.88 5.11
C PHE A 3 -37.34 21.69 4.68
N GLN A 4 -36.32 21.05 4.12
CA GLN A 4 -35.13 21.73 3.61
C GLN A 4 -35.48 22.65 2.45
N PHE A 5 -36.22 22.15 1.47
CA PHE A 5 -36.70 22.98 0.34
C PHE A 5 -37.45 24.26 0.83
N LEU A 6 -38.36 24.09 1.79
CA LEU A 6 -39.10 25.23 2.34
C LEU A 6 -38.22 26.21 3.10
N LYS A 7 -37.19 25.68 3.83
CA LYS A 7 -36.20 26.51 4.51
C LYS A 7 -35.38 27.35 3.51
N ASP A 8 -34.91 26.74 2.43
CA ASP A 8 -34.05 27.37 1.41
C ASP A 8 -34.81 28.40 0.56
N ASN A 9 -36.16 28.34 0.55
CA ASN A 9 -37.02 29.23 -0.21
C ASN A 9 -38.00 30.01 0.69
N ARG A 10 -37.69 30.18 1.98
CA ARG A 10 -38.55 30.79 2.99
C ARG A 10 -39.01 32.19 2.62
N ASP A 11 -38.12 32.95 1.99
CA ASP A 11 -38.38 34.35 1.63
C ASP A 11 -39.18 34.52 0.33
N LYS A 12 -39.31 33.41 -0.45
CA LYS A 12 -40.02 33.41 -1.75
C LYS A 12 -41.50 33.01 -1.65
N TYR A 13 -41.85 32.26 -0.59
CA TYR A 13 -43.18 31.65 -0.50
C TYR A 13 -43.86 31.95 0.85
N ASN A 14 -45.16 32.11 0.82
CA ASN A 14 -45.96 32.13 2.04
C ASN A 14 -45.91 30.75 2.70
N ILE A 15 -45.35 30.68 3.93
CA ILE A 15 -45.09 29.45 4.67
C ILE A 15 -46.36 28.59 4.84
N GLN A 16 -47.51 29.23 5.14
CA GLN A 16 -48.77 28.52 5.35
C GLN A 16 -49.24 27.81 4.06
N LYS A 17 -49.22 28.52 2.92
CA LYS A 17 -49.57 27.96 1.62
C LYS A 17 -48.59 26.86 1.19
N ALA A 18 -47.29 27.11 1.35
CA ALA A 18 -46.27 26.17 1.01
C ALA A 18 -46.32 24.87 1.85
N CYS A 19 -46.59 24.97 3.16
CA CYS A 19 -46.80 23.81 4.01
C CYS A 19 -47.98 22.95 3.54
N LYS A 20 -49.12 23.61 3.17
CA LYS A 20 -50.27 22.91 2.65
C LYS A 20 -49.98 22.19 1.33
N THR A 21 -49.31 22.86 0.38
CA THR A 21 -48.94 22.31 -0.93
C THR A 21 -47.96 21.16 -0.81
N LEU A 22 -46.98 21.26 0.10
CA LEU A 22 -45.96 20.23 0.35
C LEU A 22 -46.46 19.11 1.26
N ASN A 23 -47.69 19.19 1.76
CA ASN A 23 -48.28 18.24 2.71
C ASN A 23 -47.37 18.00 3.92
N ILE A 24 -46.98 19.07 4.62
CA ILE A 24 -46.20 19.06 5.87
C ILE A 24 -46.89 19.92 6.92
N SER A 25 -46.70 19.58 8.22
CA SER A 25 -47.26 20.38 9.28
C SER A 25 -46.48 21.70 9.45
N ARG A 26 -47.17 22.78 9.70
CA ARG A 26 -46.54 24.07 9.99
C ARG A 26 -45.73 24.04 11.30
N SER A 27 -46.26 23.42 12.35
CA SER A 27 -45.53 23.22 13.62
C SER A 27 -44.25 22.41 13.41
N GLY A 28 -44.32 21.30 12.66
CA GLY A 28 -43.12 20.48 12.33
C GLY A 28 -42.09 21.26 11.50
N PHE A 29 -42.51 22.22 10.65
CA PHE A 29 -41.55 23.07 9.95
C PHE A 29 -40.84 24.04 10.90
N TYR A 30 -41.52 24.68 11.83
CA TYR A 30 -40.89 25.56 12.80
C TYR A 30 -40.01 24.78 13.79
N GLU A 31 -40.43 23.59 14.21
CA GLU A 31 -39.60 22.68 15.01
C GLU A 31 -38.33 22.30 14.24
N TYR A 32 -38.45 21.98 12.94
CA TYR A 32 -37.29 21.72 12.08
C TYR A 32 -36.32 22.90 12.00
N LEU A 33 -36.82 24.15 11.92
CA LEU A 33 -35.99 25.36 11.93
C LEU A 33 -35.24 25.58 13.24
N GLN A 34 -35.86 25.23 14.38
CA GLN A 34 -35.26 25.37 15.72
C GLN A 34 -34.40 24.18 16.13
N ARG A 35 -34.40 23.11 15.32
CA ARG A 35 -33.72 21.87 15.64
C ARG A 35 -32.22 22.09 15.71
N LYS A 36 -31.64 22.02 16.90
CA LYS A 36 -30.19 22.03 17.09
C LYS A 36 -29.57 20.76 16.49
N GLN A 37 -28.33 20.87 16.03
CA GLN A 37 -27.57 19.69 15.61
C GLN A 37 -27.47 18.70 16.77
N SER A 38 -27.68 17.42 16.49
CA SER A 38 -27.47 16.37 17.48
C SER A 38 -26.00 16.24 17.82
N ASN A 39 -25.66 15.86 19.06
CA ASN A 39 -24.28 15.57 19.48
C ASN A 39 -23.58 14.64 18.50
N ARG A 40 -24.28 13.62 18.02
CA ARG A 40 -23.76 12.68 17.00
C ARG A 40 -23.45 13.34 15.65
N SER A 41 -24.18 14.39 15.27
CA SER A 41 -23.88 15.15 14.04
C SER A 41 -22.59 15.95 14.23
N ILE A 42 -22.43 16.61 15.36
CA ILE A 42 -21.22 17.38 15.71
C ILE A 42 -20.01 16.47 15.76
N GLU A 43 -20.11 15.32 16.46
CA GLU A 43 -19.04 14.32 16.49
C GLU A 43 -18.67 13.78 15.09
N ASN A 44 -19.68 13.57 14.22
CA ASN A 44 -19.41 13.12 12.86
C ASN A 44 -18.70 14.19 12.02
N GLU A 45 -18.98 15.45 12.24
CA GLU A 45 -18.32 16.56 11.55
C GLU A 45 -16.84 16.63 11.95
N ILE A 46 -16.54 16.59 13.26
CA ILE A 46 -15.17 16.54 13.79
C ILE A 46 -14.43 15.30 13.26
N LEU A 47 -15.06 14.13 13.36
CA LEU A 47 -14.47 12.89 12.87
C LEU A 47 -14.21 12.94 11.36
N SER A 48 -15.08 13.56 10.59
CA SER A 48 -14.91 13.74 9.14
C SER A 48 -13.70 14.61 8.79
N GLN A 49 -13.43 15.65 9.57
CA GLN A 49 -12.23 16.48 9.40
C GLN A 49 -10.95 15.67 9.63
N HIS A 50 -10.88 14.86 10.70
CA HIS A 50 -9.75 13.95 10.94
C HIS A 50 -9.59 12.91 9.84
N ILE A 51 -10.68 12.29 9.40
CA ILE A 51 -10.66 11.31 8.29
C ILE A 51 -10.11 11.95 7.02
N LYS A 52 -10.56 13.15 6.66
CA LYS A 52 -10.10 13.87 5.47
C LYS A 52 -8.61 14.19 5.55
N ARG A 53 -8.14 14.73 6.69
CA ARG A 53 -6.72 15.03 6.92
C ARG A 53 -5.84 13.79 6.75
N ILE A 54 -6.18 12.67 7.41
CA ILE A 54 -5.41 11.42 7.33
C ILE A 54 -5.43 10.87 5.87
N PHE A 55 -6.57 10.97 5.20
CA PHE A 55 -6.70 10.52 3.81
C PHE A 55 -5.80 11.30 2.85
N GLU A 56 -5.72 12.62 3.02
CA GLU A 56 -4.88 13.51 2.23
C GLU A 56 -3.39 13.32 2.54
N GLU A 57 -3.02 13.20 3.82
CA GLU A 57 -1.64 12.91 4.27
C GLU A 57 -1.09 11.65 3.64
N HIS A 58 -1.91 10.62 3.52
CA HIS A 58 -1.55 9.37 2.86
C HIS A 58 -1.83 9.37 1.34
N LYS A 59 -2.02 10.54 0.72
CA LYS A 59 -2.22 10.71 -0.74
C LYS A 59 -3.31 9.79 -1.29
N SER A 60 -4.44 9.68 -0.59
CA SER A 60 -5.59 8.83 -0.93
C SER A 60 -5.29 7.32 -0.98
N ARG A 61 -4.25 6.83 -0.29
CA ARG A 61 -3.85 5.41 -0.28
C ARG A 61 -4.57 4.59 0.78
N TYR A 62 -5.09 5.22 1.83
CA TYR A 62 -5.73 4.54 2.95
C TYR A 62 -7.23 4.41 2.79
N GLY A 63 -7.74 3.18 2.94
CA GLY A 63 -9.17 2.90 3.11
C GLY A 63 -9.58 2.96 4.59
N SER A 64 -10.88 2.75 4.85
CA SER A 64 -11.48 2.90 6.19
C SER A 64 -10.74 2.16 7.30
N ILE A 65 -10.21 0.96 7.05
CA ILE A 65 -9.51 0.17 8.09
C ILE A 65 -8.22 0.89 8.53
N ARG A 66 -7.35 1.30 7.59
CA ARG A 66 -6.11 2.01 7.94
C ARG A 66 -6.39 3.38 8.55
N ILE A 67 -7.39 4.11 8.05
CA ILE A 67 -7.82 5.38 8.65
C ILE A 67 -8.30 5.16 10.10
N THR A 68 -9.10 4.12 10.36
CA THR A 68 -9.51 3.79 11.74
C THR A 68 -8.31 3.49 12.63
N LYS A 69 -7.30 2.77 12.12
CA LYS A 69 -6.07 2.52 12.88
C LYS A 69 -5.22 3.77 13.10
N SER A 70 -5.19 4.70 12.14
CA SER A 70 -4.54 6.00 12.31
C SER A 70 -5.23 6.84 13.38
N LEU A 71 -6.56 6.92 13.34
CA LEU A 71 -7.36 7.60 14.37
C LEU A 71 -7.10 7.03 15.76
N ALA A 72 -7.04 5.71 15.91
CA ALA A 72 -6.74 5.06 17.18
C ALA A 72 -5.35 5.42 17.71
N LYS A 73 -4.34 5.58 16.87
CA LYS A 73 -2.99 6.07 17.24
C LYS A 73 -3.02 7.52 17.75
N GLU A 74 -3.98 8.31 17.31
CA GLU A 74 -4.23 9.70 17.79
C GLU A 74 -5.19 9.76 19.00
N GLY A 75 -5.55 8.62 19.61
CA GLY A 75 -6.49 8.55 20.73
C GLY A 75 -7.96 8.67 20.36
N ILE A 76 -8.30 8.70 19.05
CA ILE A 76 -9.67 8.84 18.57
C ILE A 76 -10.27 7.46 18.30
N THR A 77 -11.21 7.03 19.13
CA THR A 77 -11.91 5.75 18.97
C THR A 77 -13.07 5.88 18.01
N ALA A 78 -13.05 5.13 16.92
CA ALA A 78 -14.13 5.06 15.93
C ALA A 78 -14.28 3.65 15.35
N ASN A 79 -15.52 3.23 15.11
CA ASN A 79 -15.77 1.96 14.43
C ASN A 79 -15.50 2.12 12.91
N HIS A 80 -14.81 1.14 12.31
CA HIS A 80 -14.45 1.18 10.88
C HIS A 80 -15.68 1.30 9.96
N LYS A 81 -16.85 0.77 10.35
CA LYS A 81 -18.11 0.94 9.58
C LYS A 81 -18.57 2.40 9.60
N ARG A 82 -18.42 3.12 10.77
CA ARG A 82 -18.70 4.56 10.87
C ARG A 82 -17.76 5.36 9.98
N VAL A 83 -16.46 5.07 10.05
CA VAL A 83 -15.44 5.70 9.19
C VAL A 83 -15.74 5.46 7.70
N SER A 84 -16.04 4.22 7.31
CA SER A 84 -16.38 3.88 5.91
C SER A 84 -17.61 4.64 5.40
N ARG A 85 -18.64 4.82 6.24
CA ARG A 85 -19.84 5.58 5.88
C ARG A 85 -19.53 7.05 5.69
N LEU A 86 -18.75 7.66 6.59
CA LEU A 86 -18.34 9.07 6.48
C LEU A 86 -17.44 9.30 5.27
N MET A 87 -16.48 8.41 4.99
CA MET A 87 -15.68 8.47 3.75
C MET A 87 -16.54 8.48 2.50
N ARG A 88 -17.54 7.59 2.42
CA ARG A 88 -18.48 7.57 1.27
C ARG A 88 -19.29 8.86 1.14
N ALA A 89 -19.78 9.38 2.26
CA ALA A 89 -20.53 10.65 2.28
C ALA A 89 -19.68 11.84 1.79
N MET A 90 -18.37 11.82 2.04
CA MET A 90 -17.40 12.81 1.55
C MET A 90 -16.83 12.49 0.15
N GLY A 91 -17.25 11.40 -0.50
CA GLY A 91 -16.70 10.98 -1.80
C GLY A 91 -15.24 10.50 -1.74
N LEU A 92 -14.74 10.10 -0.58
CA LEU A 92 -13.35 9.66 -0.39
C LEU A 92 -13.21 8.18 -0.70
N TYR A 93 -12.52 7.86 -1.79
CA TYR A 93 -12.25 6.50 -2.24
C TYR A 93 -10.74 6.25 -2.32
N ALA A 94 -10.26 5.20 -1.65
CA ALA A 94 -8.84 4.85 -1.70
C ALA A 94 -8.40 4.47 -3.11
N LYS A 95 -7.16 4.83 -3.48
CA LYS A 95 -6.55 4.48 -4.76
C LYS A 95 -6.65 2.97 -5.03
N GLY A 96 -6.97 2.61 -6.27
CA GLY A 96 -7.05 1.22 -6.72
C GLY A 96 -8.29 0.44 -6.28
N THR A 97 -9.28 1.07 -5.65
CA THR A 97 -10.54 0.40 -5.24
C THR A 97 -11.33 -0.14 -6.45
N ARG A 98 -11.16 0.46 -7.61
CA ARG A 98 -11.87 0.09 -8.86
C ARG A 98 -11.04 -0.77 -9.82
N TYR A 99 -9.80 -1.12 -9.46
CA TYR A 99 -8.90 -1.85 -10.35
C TYR A 99 -9.03 -3.37 -10.15
N ARG A 100 -9.34 -4.11 -11.25
CA ARG A 100 -9.32 -5.58 -11.29
C ARG A 100 -7.98 -6.04 -11.87
N TYR A 101 -7.24 -6.83 -11.12
CA TYR A 101 -5.97 -7.43 -11.56
C TYR A 101 -6.24 -8.53 -12.60
N LYS A 102 -5.49 -8.52 -13.71
CA LYS A 102 -5.45 -9.63 -14.68
C LYS A 102 -4.20 -10.46 -14.42
N HIS A 103 -4.38 -11.74 -14.16
CA HIS A 103 -3.26 -12.67 -14.05
C HIS A 103 -2.62 -12.90 -15.43
N TYR A 104 -1.30 -12.77 -15.50
CA TYR A 104 -0.50 -13.13 -16.66
C TYR A 104 0.25 -14.41 -16.35
N HIS A 105 0.08 -15.45 -17.20
CA HIS A 105 0.90 -16.65 -17.15
C HIS A 105 2.18 -16.42 -17.96
N LYS A 106 3.33 -16.53 -17.29
CA LYS A 106 4.64 -16.60 -17.95
C LYS A 106 5.01 -18.07 -18.20
N SER A 107 5.42 -18.41 -19.41
CA SER A 107 6.12 -19.65 -19.71
C SER A 107 7.63 -19.42 -19.61
N THR A 108 8.37 -20.29 -18.94
CA THR A 108 9.83 -20.19 -18.78
C THR A 108 10.50 -21.55 -18.90
N ASN A 109 11.75 -21.56 -19.33
CA ASN A 109 12.56 -22.75 -19.55
C ASN A 109 13.09 -23.35 -18.25
N ASN A 110 13.34 -24.67 -18.23
CA ASN A 110 13.77 -25.47 -17.09
C ASN A 110 15.21 -25.22 -16.68
N GLU A 111 15.48 -24.95 -15.40
CA GLU A 111 16.60 -25.48 -14.64
C GLU A 111 16.06 -25.92 -13.27
N ASP A 112 16.32 -27.17 -12.90
CA ASP A 112 15.94 -27.72 -11.60
C ASP A 112 16.80 -27.10 -10.49
N ARG A 113 16.22 -26.14 -9.79
CA ARG A 113 16.81 -25.59 -8.56
C ARG A 113 15.84 -25.75 -7.41
N PRO A 114 16.34 -26.11 -6.21
CA PRO A 114 15.45 -26.39 -5.10
C PRO A 114 14.69 -25.14 -4.66
N ASN A 115 13.39 -25.31 -4.45
CA ASN A 115 12.59 -24.36 -3.71
C ASN A 115 12.76 -24.64 -2.21
N LEU A 116 13.62 -23.87 -1.55
CA LEU A 116 13.91 -24.05 -0.13
C LEU A 116 12.77 -23.56 0.78
N LEU A 117 11.92 -22.64 0.28
CA LEU A 117 10.85 -22.04 1.09
C LEU A 117 9.55 -22.85 1.10
N ASN A 118 9.27 -23.63 0.04
CA ASN A 118 8.04 -24.42 -0.07
C ASN A 118 6.77 -23.66 0.32
N GLN A 119 6.65 -22.37 -0.09
CA GLN A 119 5.55 -21.45 0.24
C GLN A 119 5.45 -21.05 1.73
N ILE A 120 6.42 -21.43 2.54
CA ILE A 120 6.49 -21.02 3.95
C ILE A 120 7.32 -19.75 4.06
N PHE A 121 6.66 -18.60 3.89
CA PHE A 121 7.28 -17.28 4.05
C PHE A 121 7.29 -16.85 5.53
N LYS A 122 7.99 -17.63 6.35
CA LYS A 122 8.17 -17.37 7.78
C LYS A 122 9.64 -17.24 8.09
N ALA A 123 10.04 -16.13 8.66
CA ALA A 123 11.37 -15.88 9.21
C ALA A 123 11.22 -15.51 10.69
N GLU A 124 12.18 -15.90 11.51
CA GLU A 124 12.17 -15.61 12.95
C GLU A 124 12.85 -14.28 13.28
N GLY A 125 13.63 -13.76 12.33
CA GLY A 125 14.31 -12.48 12.45
C GLY A 125 14.56 -11.82 11.09
N LYS A 126 14.96 -10.57 11.14
CA LYS A 126 15.34 -9.83 9.93
C LYS A 126 16.57 -10.44 9.26
N ASN A 127 16.67 -10.26 7.95
CA ASN A 127 17.83 -10.66 7.16
C ASN A 127 18.10 -12.18 7.10
N GLN A 128 17.11 -13.03 7.45
CA GLN A 128 17.19 -14.48 7.25
C GLN A 128 16.77 -14.88 5.83
N ILE A 129 15.73 -14.25 5.31
CA ILE A 129 15.16 -14.55 4.00
C ILE A 129 14.81 -13.26 3.28
N TRP A 130 15.39 -13.05 2.11
CA TRP A 130 14.97 -11.99 1.20
C TRP A 130 14.29 -12.59 -0.01
N THR A 131 13.16 -12.00 -0.42
CA THR A 131 12.51 -12.35 -1.69
C THR A 131 12.78 -11.27 -2.72
N GLY A 132 13.11 -11.67 -3.95
CA GLY A 132 13.42 -10.77 -5.05
C GLY A 132 12.55 -11.00 -6.28
N ASP A 133 12.21 -9.93 -6.99
CA ASP A 133 11.49 -9.98 -8.27
C ASP A 133 11.71 -8.71 -9.08
N ILE A 134 11.39 -8.75 -10.38
CA ILE A 134 11.44 -7.62 -11.29
C ILE A 134 10.03 -7.28 -11.77
N THR A 135 9.73 -5.99 -11.78
CA THR A 135 8.55 -5.47 -12.47
C THR A 135 8.93 -4.39 -13.47
N TYR A 136 8.01 -4.07 -14.38
CA TYR A 136 8.16 -2.92 -15.27
C TYR A 136 7.11 -1.87 -14.99
N ILE A 137 7.49 -0.63 -15.20
CA ILE A 137 6.66 0.57 -15.11
C ILE A 137 6.63 1.20 -16.52
N HIS A 138 5.42 1.38 -17.04
CA HIS A 138 5.23 2.04 -18.31
C HIS A 138 5.28 3.56 -18.13
N THR A 139 6.00 4.25 -19.02
CA THR A 139 6.03 5.71 -19.15
C THR A 139 5.74 6.08 -20.61
N LYS A 140 5.40 7.33 -20.89
CA LYS A 140 5.18 7.77 -22.28
C LYS A 140 6.43 7.64 -23.15
N ARG A 141 7.64 7.63 -22.54
CA ARG A 141 8.93 7.51 -23.23
C ARG A 141 9.61 6.16 -23.03
N GLY A 142 8.82 5.08 -22.85
CA GLY A 142 9.30 3.71 -22.74
C GLY A 142 9.12 3.09 -21.37
N TYR A 143 9.85 2.01 -21.11
CA TYR A 143 9.74 1.23 -19.89
C TYR A 143 10.88 1.55 -18.92
N LEU A 144 10.55 1.49 -17.63
CA LEU A 144 11.51 1.45 -16.53
C LEU A 144 11.34 0.10 -15.84
N TYR A 145 12.43 -0.65 -15.68
CA TYR A 145 12.45 -1.90 -14.93
C TYR A 145 12.87 -1.63 -13.50
N LEU A 146 12.20 -2.25 -12.56
CA LEU A 146 12.44 -2.13 -11.13
C LEU A 146 12.69 -3.54 -10.57
N ALA A 147 13.90 -3.80 -10.09
CA ALA A 147 14.23 -4.96 -9.25
C ALA A 147 14.13 -4.56 -7.78
N VAL A 148 13.57 -5.44 -6.96
CA VAL A 148 13.38 -5.20 -5.52
C VAL A 148 13.76 -6.45 -4.76
N PHE A 149 14.44 -6.29 -3.62
CA PHE A 149 14.56 -7.30 -2.57
C PHE A 149 13.79 -6.85 -1.33
N LEU A 150 12.99 -7.76 -0.78
CA LEU A 150 12.11 -7.52 0.34
C LEU A 150 12.44 -8.54 1.45
N ASP A 151 12.65 -8.06 2.65
CA ASP A 151 12.83 -8.90 3.84
C ASP A 151 11.51 -9.58 4.22
N VAL A 152 11.53 -10.89 4.38
CA VAL A 152 10.33 -11.70 4.67
C VAL A 152 9.77 -11.41 6.06
N TYR A 153 10.63 -11.12 7.04
CA TYR A 153 10.23 -10.87 8.41
C TYR A 153 9.54 -9.51 8.57
N SER A 154 10.23 -8.46 8.17
CA SER A 154 9.79 -7.07 8.39
C SER A 154 8.95 -6.49 7.25
N ARG A 155 8.86 -7.18 6.12
CA ARG A 155 8.23 -6.65 4.88
C ARG A 155 8.91 -5.40 4.33
N ARG A 156 10.09 -5.08 4.82
CA ARG A 156 10.88 -3.94 4.38
C ARG A 156 11.47 -4.19 3.00
N VAL A 157 11.42 -3.20 2.15
CA VAL A 157 12.24 -3.17 0.94
C VAL A 157 13.67 -2.86 1.38
N VAL A 158 14.54 -3.86 1.33
CA VAL A 158 15.94 -3.76 1.78
C VAL A 158 16.86 -3.26 0.69
N GLY A 159 16.55 -3.58 -0.58
CA GLY A 159 17.30 -3.07 -1.72
C GLY A 159 16.46 -3.03 -2.98
N TRP A 160 16.81 -2.12 -3.87
CA TRP A 160 16.14 -1.95 -5.16
C TRP A 160 17.06 -1.24 -6.16
N SER A 161 16.82 -1.49 -7.44
CA SER A 161 17.49 -0.81 -8.55
C SER A 161 16.52 -0.58 -9.70
N MET A 162 16.78 0.45 -10.50
CA MET A 162 15.96 0.80 -11.66
C MET A 162 16.81 1.07 -12.88
N GLU A 163 16.49 0.41 -14.00
CA GLU A 163 17.16 0.58 -15.28
C GLU A 163 16.18 0.63 -16.46
N ARG A 164 16.58 1.19 -17.58
CA ARG A 164 15.79 1.18 -18.82
C ARG A 164 15.82 -0.17 -19.56
N ARG A 165 16.68 -1.09 -19.16
CA ARG A 165 16.83 -2.43 -19.74
C ARG A 165 16.84 -3.48 -18.63
N MET A 166 16.18 -4.60 -18.88
CA MET A 166 16.12 -5.71 -17.94
C MET A 166 17.35 -6.62 -18.11
N LYS A 167 18.50 -6.17 -17.61
CA LYS A 167 19.76 -6.90 -17.60
C LYS A 167 20.02 -7.56 -16.24
N GLU A 168 20.97 -8.49 -16.19
CA GLU A 168 21.44 -9.12 -14.95
C GLU A 168 22.02 -8.07 -13.98
N SER A 169 22.67 -7.01 -14.49
CA SER A 169 23.18 -5.88 -13.70
C SER A 169 22.13 -5.25 -12.78
N LEU A 170 20.87 -5.18 -13.25
CA LEU A 170 19.75 -4.61 -12.48
C LEU A 170 19.54 -5.35 -11.16
N VAL A 171 19.51 -6.68 -11.16
CA VAL A 171 19.29 -7.48 -9.96
C VAL A 171 20.53 -7.53 -9.08
N ILE A 172 21.72 -7.52 -9.67
CA ILE A 172 23.00 -7.46 -8.94
C ILE A 172 23.09 -6.16 -8.15
N GLN A 173 22.81 -5.02 -8.77
CA GLN A 173 22.82 -3.72 -8.10
C GLN A 173 21.80 -3.65 -6.96
N ALA A 174 20.59 -4.16 -7.18
CA ALA A 174 19.57 -4.22 -6.13
C ALA A 174 20.03 -5.07 -4.93
N PHE A 175 20.65 -6.23 -5.19
CA PHE A 175 21.20 -7.11 -4.14
C PHE A 175 22.36 -6.45 -3.39
N LEU A 176 23.33 -5.88 -4.11
CA LEU A 176 24.49 -5.23 -3.49
C LEU A 176 24.07 -4.03 -2.63
N GLN A 177 23.06 -3.26 -3.09
CA GLN A 177 22.49 -2.18 -2.28
C GLN A 177 21.85 -2.72 -1.00
N ALA A 178 21.07 -3.81 -1.09
CA ALA A 178 20.46 -4.46 0.06
C ALA A 178 21.52 -4.95 1.04
N TYR A 179 22.51 -5.69 0.54
CA TYR A 179 23.57 -6.26 1.37
C TYR A 179 24.42 -5.19 2.07
N GLY A 180 24.79 -4.12 1.35
CA GLY A 180 25.55 -3.00 1.91
C GLY A 180 24.81 -2.23 2.99
N ARG A 181 23.47 -2.12 2.87
CA ARG A 181 22.62 -1.46 3.88
C ARG A 181 22.37 -2.32 5.12
N GLU A 182 21.99 -3.57 4.91
CA GLU A 182 21.48 -4.45 5.98
C GLU A 182 22.60 -5.27 6.65
N LYS A 183 23.70 -5.53 5.95
CA LYS A 183 24.87 -6.32 6.44
C LYS A 183 24.41 -7.62 7.12
N PRO A 184 23.68 -8.50 6.41
CA PRO A 184 23.15 -9.73 6.98
C PRO A 184 24.27 -10.62 7.51
N THR A 185 23.99 -11.37 8.55
CA THR A 185 24.86 -12.45 9.03
C THR A 185 24.87 -13.62 8.06
N ALA A 186 25.80 -14.55 8.20
CA ALA A 186 25.87 -15.75 7.37
C ALA A 186 24.53 -16.53 7.40
N GLY A 187 24.20 -17.17 6.26
CA GLY A 187 22.99 -17.99 6.14
C GLY A 187 21.79 -17.28 5.51
N LEU A 188 21.96 -16.07 4.94
CA LEU A 188 20.91 -15.40 4.18
C LEU A 188 20.40 -16.29 3.02
N ILE A 189 19.10 -16.51 2.96
CA ILE A 189 18.42 -17.14 1.83
C ILE A 189 17.87 -16.04 0.91
N VAL A 190 18.23 -16.09 -0.37
CA VAL A 190 17.70 -15.19 -1.41
C VAL A 190 16.78 -15.99 -2.30
N HIS A 191 15.48 -15.73 -2.20
CA HIS A 191 14.44 -16.44 -2.97
C HIS A 191 13.94 -15.57 -4.12
N THR A 192 14.00 -16.13 -5.35
CA THR A 192 13.60 -15.41 -6.58
C THR A 192 12.80 -16.32 -7.51
N ASP A 193 12.22 -15.75 -8.55
CA ASP A 193 11.71 -16.53 -9.68
C ASP A 193 12.88 -17.13 -10.50
N GLN A 194 12.55 -17.93 -11.52
CA GLN A 194 13.51 -18.54 -12.45
C GLN A 194 13.81 -17.62 -13.67
N GLY A 195 13.65 -16.33 -13.55
CA GLY A 195 14.00 -15.37 -14.59
C GLY A 195 15.48 -15.43 -14.97
N SER A 196 15.82 -15.24 -16.26
CA SER A 196 17.21 -15.31 -16.74
C SER A 196 18.16 -14.36 -16.00
N GLN A 197 17.66 -13.25 -15.45
CA GLN A 197 18.42 -12.29 -14.65
C GLN A 197 18.87 -12.87 -13.30
N TYR A 198 18.08 -13.78 -12.72
CA TYR A 198 18.38 -14.44 -11.45
C TYR A 198 19.14 -15.77 -11.64
N THR A 199 18.94 -16.40 -12.79
CA THR A 199 19.63 -17.67 -13.10
C THR A 199 21.00 -17.47 -13.77
N GLY A 200 21.38 -16.24 -14.06
CA GLY A 200 22.64 -15.86 -14.68
C GLY A 200 23.87 -16.24 -13.83
N ALA A 201 25.00 -16.43 -14.48
CA ALA A 201 26.24 -16.83 -13.83
C ALA A 201 26.80 -15.73 -12.91
N ASN A 202 26.68 -14.46 -13.33
CA ASN A 202 27.22 -13.34 -12.57
C ASN A 202 26.41 -13.13 -11.27
N PHE A 203 25.09 -13.20 -11.32
CA PHE A 203 24.26 -13.07 -10.11
C PHE A 203 24.57 -14.19 -9.11
N ARG A 204 24.73 -15.42 -9.59
CA ARG A 204 25.14 -16.56 -8.74
C ARG A 204 26.52 -16.35 -8.12
N ALA A 205 27.49 -15.91 -8.91
CA ALA A 205 28.82 -15.61 -8.38
C ALA A 205 28.79 -14.56 -7.27
N VAL A 206 27.96 -13.51 -7.45
CA VAL A 206 27.75 -12.48 -6.42
C VAL A 206 27.13 -13.10 -5.16
N LEU A 207 26.03 -13.87 -5.26
CA LEU A 207 25.43 -14.52 -4.09
C LEU A 207 26.43 -15.39 -3.32
N ASN A 208 27.20 -16.22 -4.05
CA ASN A 208 28.24 -17.07 -3.45
C ASN A 208 29.33 -16.25 -2.75
N ALA A 209 29.82 -15.18 -3.38
CA ALA A 209 30.83 -14.28 -2.80
C ALA A 209 30.36 -13.63 -1.49
N TYR A 210 29.07 -13.42 -1.34
CA TYR A 210 28.44 -12.86 -0.14
C TYR A 210 27.87 -13.92 0.82
N GLY A 211 28.12 -15.21 0.58
CA GLY A 211 27.66 -16.31 1.44
C GLY A 211 26.14 -16.49 1.50
N ALA A 212 25.43 -16.03 0.47
CA ALA A 212 23.98 -16.15 0.38
C ALA A 212 23.56 -17.41 -0.37
N THR A 213 22.56 -18.13 0.15
CA THR A 213 21.99 -19.31 -0.48
C THR A 213 20.87 -18.94 -1.44
N HIS A 214 20.97 -19.35 -2.69
CA HIS A 214 19.92 -19.07 -3.69
C HIS A 214 18.81 -20.13 -3.66
N SER A 215 17.57 -19.68 -3.54
CA SER A 215 16.34 -20.49 -3.61
C SER A 215 15.47 -20.00 -4.78
N ASN A 216 14.89 -20.92 -5.54
CA ASN A 216 14.05 -20.58 -6.70
C ASN A 216 12.62 -21.05 -6.54
N SER A 217 11.68 -20.21 -6.97
CA SER A 217 10.27 -20.58 -7.12
C SER A 217 10.10 -21.72 -8.13
N ARG A 218 9.13 -22.59 -7.89
CA ARG A 218 8.76 -23.61 -8.87
C ARG A 218 8.17 -22.95 -10.11
N LYS A 219 8.40 -23.56 -11.27
CA LYS A 219 7.89 -23.06 -12.55
C LYS A 219 6.36 -22.96 -12.52
N GLY A 220 5.84 -21.79 -12.92
CA GLY A 220 4.40 -21.59 -13.07
C GLY A 220 3.60 -21.54 -11.75
N ASN A 221 4.26 -21.57 -10.60
CA ASN A 221 3.59 -21.47 -9.30
C ASN A 221 3.70 -20.04 -8.73
N PRO A 222 2.68 -19.18 -8.89
CA PRO A 222 2.71 -17.81 -8.39
C PRO A 222 2.76 -17.75 -6.86
N TYR A 223 2.26 -18.77 -6.17
CA TYR A 223 2.28 -18.81 -4.70
C TYR A 223 3.69 -18.87 -4.13
N ASP A 224 4.67 -19.36 -4.90
CA ASP A 224 6.07 -19.42 -4.48
C ASP A 224 6.71 -18.02 -4.45
N ASN A 225 6.09 -16.98 -5.05
CA ASN A 225 6.55 -15.58 -4.99
C ASN A 225 5.47 -14.60 -4.50
N ALA A 226 4.50 -15.10 -3.72
CA ALA A 226 3.32 -14.35 -3.27
C ALA A 226 3.66 -13.03 -2.54
N MET A 227 4.82 -12.98 -1.87
CA MET A 227 5.30 -11.79 -1.18
C MET A 227 5.58 -10.65 -2.13
N MET A 228 6.35 -10.90 -3.19
CA MET A 228 6.71 -9.91 -4.19
C MET A 228 5.49 -9.51 -5.04
N GLU A 229 4.63 -10.48 -5.38
CA GLU A 229 3.36 -10.17 -6.05
C GLU A 229 2.49 -9.21 -5.21
N SER A 230 2.40 -9.45 -3.90
CA SER A 230 1.66 -8.59 -2.98
C SER A 230 2.27 -7.18 -2.90
N PHE A 231 3.60 -7.08 -2.86
CA PHE A 231 4.32 -5.82 -2.88
C PHE A 231 4.07 -5.05 -4.19
N TYR A 232 4.28 -5.67 -5.35
CA TYR A 232 4.10 -5.01 -6.64
C TYR A 232 2.64 -4.63 -6.92
N ARG A 233 1.70 -5.46 -6.52
CA ARG A 233 0.27 -5.12 -6.58
C ARG A 233 -0.02 -3.86 -5.75
N THR A 234 0.59 -3.75 -4.60
CA THR A 234 0.45 -2.58 -3.72
C THR A 234 1.09 -1.34 -4.34
N LEU A 235 2.34 -1.43 -4.80
CA LEU A 235 3.05 -0.34 -5.49
C LEU A 235 2.25 0.14 -6.71
N LYS A 236 1.85 -0.79 -7.58
CA LYS A 236 1.10 -0.45 -8.78
C LYS A 236 -0.23 0.22 -8.46
N ARG A 237 -0.96 -0.29 -7.47
CA ARG A 237 -2.25 0.27 -7.06
C ARG A 237 -2.13 1.64 -6.41
N GLU A 238 -1.14 1.83 -5.55
CA GLU A 238 -1.01 3.04 -4.72
C GLU A 238 -0.24 4.18 -5.41
N LEU A 239 0.60 3.84 -6.40
CA LEU A 239 1.44 4.80 -7.11
C LEU A 239 1.24 4.77 -8.63
N VAL A 240 1.43 3.60 -9.28
CA VAL A 240 1.58 3.52 -10.74
C VAL A 240 0.24 3.67 -11.47
N HIS A 241 -0.81 2.98 -11.00
CA HIS A 241 -2.14 3.09 -11.60
C HIS A 241 -2.75 4.46 -11.30
N GLY A 242 -2.87 5.29 -12.33
CA GLY A 242 -3.34 6.67 -12.23
C GLY A 242 -2.21 7.72 -12.20
N ALA A 243 -0.94 7.31 -12.22
CA ALA A 243 0.18 8.18 -12.54
C ALA A 243 0.47 8.05 -14.04
N ASN A 244 0.38 9.17 -14.77
CA ASN A 244 0.81 9.26 -16.16
C ASN A 244 2.25 9.76 -16.17
N PHE A 245 3.21 8.87 -15.96
CA PHE A 245 4.62 9.24 -16.02
C PHE A 245 5.02 9.63 -17.43
N ASP A 246 5.54 10.84 -17.60
CA ASP A 246 6.02 11.31 -18.88
C ASP A 246 7.36 10.68 -19.25
N THR A 247 8.25 10.55 -18.28
CA THR A 247 9.60 10.00 -18.49
C THR A 247 9.97 8.94 -17.46
N PRO A 248 10.94 8.04 -17.77
CA PRO A 248 11.50 7.12 -16.81
C PRO A 248 12.10 7.79 -15.56
N GLU A 249 12.71 8.97 -15.71
CA GLU A 249 13.32 9.72 -14.60
C GLU A 249 12.26 10.22 -13.61
N GLN A 250 11.11 10.68 -14.12
CA GLN A 250 9.96 11.05 -13.28
C GLN A 250 9.46 9.84 -12.51
N ALA A 251 9.27 8.70 -13.18
CA ALA A 251 8.86 7.46 -12.53
C ALA A 251 9.86 7.02 -11.46
N GLN A 252 11.17 7.12 -11.76
CA GLN A 252 12.24 6.77 -10.83
C GLN A 252 12.18 7.61 -9.55
N LYS A 253 12.01 8.93 -9.67
CA LYS A 253 11.88 9.84 -8.53
C LYS A 253 10.66 9.48 -7.65
N GLU A 254 9.51 9.26 -8.26
CA GLU A 254 8.27 8.93 -7.53
C GLU A 254 8.36 7.55 -6.84
N ILE A 255 8.98 6.55 -7.49
CA ILE A 255 9.19 5.23 -6.91
C ILE A 255 10.17 5.29 -5.75
N PHE A 256 11.27 6.05 -5.90
CA PHE A 256 12.22 6.31 -4.81
C PHE A 256 11.50 6.87 -3.58
N GLN A 257 10.72 7.95 -3.75
CA GLN A 257 9.97 8.57 -2.66
C GLN A 257 8.94 7.59 -2.05
N TYR A 258 8.31 6.78 -2.89
CA TYR A 258 7.35 5.81 -2.42
C TYR A 258 8.02 4.72 -1.56
N ILE A 259 9.12 4.15 -1.99
CA ILE A 259 9.82 3.08 -1.26
C ILE A 259 10.46 3.61 0.02
N GLU A 260 11.30 4.63 -0.09
CA GLU A 260 12.14 5.09 1.03
C GLU A 260 11.35 5.95 2.04
N LEU A 261 10.54 6.90 1.55
CA LEU A 261 9.90 7.88 2.42
C LEU A 261 8.47 7.49 2.84
N TYR A 262 7.88 6.48 2.20
CA TYR A 262 6.50 6.12 2.51
C TYR A 262 6.33 4.63 2.83
N TYR A 263 6.67 3.71 1.93
CA TYR A 263 6.44 2.28 2.11
C TYR A 263 7.16 1.73 3.35
N ASN A 264 8.46 1.97 3.45
CA ASN A 264 9.27 1.48 4.56
C ASN A 264 8.96 2.18 5.89
N THR A 265 8.65 3.49 5.88
CA THR A 265 8.62 4.31 7.09
C THR A 265 7.22 4.64 7.62
N LYS A 266 6.22 4.77 6.74
CA LYS A 266 4.88 5.28 7.10
C LYS A 266 3.74 4.31 6.80
N ARG A 267 3.88 3.49 5.75
CA ARG A 267 2.80 2.67 5.27
C ARG A 267 2.47 1.52 6.23
N MET A 268 1.26 1.52 6.76
CA MET A 268 0.77 0.45 7.64
C MET A 268 0.58 -0.88 6.88
N HIS A 269 1.08 -1.97 7.46
CA HIS A 269 0.91 -3.34 6.99
C HIS A 269 0.04 -4.16 7.93
N SER A 270 -1.02 -4.79 7.41
CA SER A 270 -1.89 -5.65 8.22
C SER A 270 -1.16 -6.86 8.81
N ALA A 271 -0.20 -7.43 8.05
CA ALA A 271 0.63 -8.54 8.52
C ALA A 271 1.61 -8.15 9.66
N LEU A 272 1.85 -6.86 9.87
CA LEU A 272 2.71 -6.32 10.92
C LEU A 272 1.89 -5.61 12.01
N GLY A 273 0.66 -6.03 12.26
CA GLY A 273 -0.20 -5.37 13.25
C GLY A 273 -0.53 -3.90 12.92
N TYR A 274 -0.52 -3.52 11.66
CA TYR A 274 -0.67 -2.12 11.20
C TYR A 274 0.47 -1.18 11.61
N LEU A 275 1.66 -1.72 11.79
CA LEU A 275 2.91 -0.96 11.84
C LEU A 275 3.47 -0.80 10.41
N SER A 276 4.33 0.19 10.22
CA SER A 276 5.21 0.22 9.04
C SER A 276 6.38 -0.74 9.23
N PRO A 277 7.09 -1.16 8.15
CA PRO A 277 8.28 -1.99 8.28
C PRO A 277 9.29 -1.46 9.30
N SER A 278 9.64 -0.18 9.23
CA SER A 278 10.60 0.44 10.16
C SER A 278 10.08 0.49 11.59
N GLN A 279 8.78 0.78 11.80
CA GLN A 279 8.19 0.75 13.14
C GLN A 279 8.19 -0.67 13.73
N PHE A 280 7.93 -1.67 12.90
CA PHE A 280 7.96 -3.06 13.32
C PHE A 280 9.37 -3.49 13.74
N GLU A 281 10.40 -3.17 12.94
CA GLU A 281 11.80 -3.48 13.28
C GLU A 281 12.23 -2.81 14.59
N ASN A 282 11.91 -1.53 14.79
CA ASN A 282 12.24 -0.79 16.01
C ASN A 282 11.58 -1.42 17.24
N GLN A 283 10.31 -1.79 17.15
CA GLN A 283 9.61 -2.44 18.27
C GLN A 283 10.22 -3.79 18.65
N GLN A 284 10.70 -4.57 17.67
CA GLN A 284 11.36 -5.85 17.95
C GLN A 284 12.72 -5.66 18.66
N VAL A 285 13.46 -4.61 18.29
CA VAL A 285 14.72 -4.27 18.98
C VAL A 285 14.44 -3.89 20.44
N GLU A 286 13.45 -3.06 20.71
CA GLU A 286 13.07 -2.67 22.07
C GLU A 286 12.67 -3.89 22.92
N GLN A 287 11.91 -4.83 22.35
CA GLN A 287 11.50 -6.07 23.05
C GLN A 287 12.65 -7.06 23.30
N SER A 288 13.72 -7.02 22.52
CA SER A 288 14.88 -7.87 22.71
C SER A 288 15.90 -7.32 23.72
N VAL A 289 15.77 -6.06 24.12
CA VAL A 289 16.65 -5.36 25.08
C VAL A 289 16.00 -5.27 26.47
N SER A 290 14.69 -5.46 26.55
CA SER A 290 13.93 -5.53 27.81
C SER A 290 13.85 -6.95 28.36
#